data_4d570f8ded3bf24c8380cad5662be91d
#
_entry.id   4d570f8ded3bf24c8380cad5662be91d
#
_cell.length_a   1.000
_cell.length_b   1.000
_cell.length_c   1.000
_cell.angle_alpha   90.00
_cell.angle_beta   90.00
_cell.angle_gamma   90.00
#
_symmetry.space_group_name_H-M   'P 1'
#
loop_
_entity.id
_entity.type
_entity.pdbx_description
1 polymer ?
#
loop_
_entity_poly.entity_id
_entity_poly.type
_entity_poly.pdbx_seq_one_letter_code
_entity_poly.pdbx_strand_id
1 'polypeptide(L)'
;MKNLQKRISLLVITIIFISTSAFAQNHEKSASTEPVGTATADGMLYGKDFDPGMTAMDYGDLLKSADENNERVILVKGTVAEVCQGMGCWMVMTDGSKSVRATTSHEFFLPKDIAGREAVIYGKFKITEISEDDARHYNEESKNPVSNESIVGPQKVMEIDAIGIKILNTSSDKN
;
A
#
# COMPACT_ATOMS: atom_id res chain seq x y z
N MET A 1 -66.33 10.80 -50.12
CA MET A 1 -65.11 10.00 -49.87
C MET A 1 -63.87 10.86 -49.53
N LYS A 2 -64.04 12.11 -49.08
CA LYS A 2 -62.86 13.00 -48.71
C LYS A 2 -62.62 13.17 -47.23
N ASN A 3 -63.42 12.57 -46.35
CA ASN A 3 -63.33 12.81 -44.88
C ASN A 3 -62.80 11.61 -44.11
N LEU A 4 -62.48 10.51 -44.79
CA LEU A 4 -61.93 9.31 -44.10
C LEU A 4 -60.39 9.31 -44.03
N GLN A 5 -59.72 10.02 -44.93
CA GLN A 5 -58.26 10.10 -44.95
C GLN A 5 -57.65 11.09 -43.96
N LYS A 6 -58.46 12.06 -43.48
CA LYS A 6 -58.00 13.02 -42.44
C LYS A 6 -58.00 12.50 -41.02
N ARG A 7 -58.64 11.36 -40.75
CA ARG A 7 -58.73 10.78 -39.39
C ARG A 7 -57.67 9.70 -39.11
N ILE A 8 -56.95 9.24 -40.16
CA ILE A 8 -55.89 8.23 -40.02
C ILE A 8 -54.51 8.91 -39.80
N SER A 9 -54.37 10.16 -40.21
CA SER A 9 -53.10 10.91 -40.07
C SER A 9 -52.86 11.52 -38.68
N LEU A 10 -53.80 11.37 -37.74
CA LEU A 10 -53.67 11.96 -36.39
C LEU A 10 -53.46 10.96 -35.27
N LEU A 11 -53.19 9.67 -35.62
CA LEU A 11 -53.05 8.56 -34.67
C LEU A 11 -51.71 7.85 -34.71
N VAL A 12 -50.73 8.42 -35.43
CA VAL A 12 -49.36 7.86 -35.53
C VAL A 12 -48.31 8.70 -34.81
N ILE A 13 -48.71 9.82 -34.20
CA ILE A 13 -47.78 10.69 -33.45
C ILE A 13 -48.14 10.65 -31.97
N THR A 14 -47.95 9.56 -31.32
CA THR A 14 -47.77 9.51 -29.87
C THR A 14 -47.45 8.09 -29.42
N ILE A 15 -46.28 7.59 -29.64
CA ILE A 15 -45.57 6.62 -28.81
C ILE A 15 -44.11 6.66 -29.23
N ILE A 16 -43.41 7.78 -28.99
CA ILE A 16 -41.99 7.74 -28.75
C ILE A 16 -41.86 7.69 -27.23
N PHE A 17 -41.95 6.47 -26.70
CA PHE A 17 -41.49 6.19 -25.37
C PHE A 17 -39.98 6.42 -25.37
N ILE A 18 -39.57 7.58 -24.85
CA ILE A 18 -38.21 7.83 -24.47
C ILE A 18 -37.92 6.88 -23.29
N SER A 19 -37.45 5.68 -23.59
CA SER A 19 -36.76 4.85 -22.61
C SER A 19 -35.44 5.53 -22.30
N THR A 20 -35.45 6.49 -21.40
CA THR A 20 -34.25 6.92 -20.68
C THR A 20 -33.82 5.73 -19.84
N SER A 21 -32.98 4.88 -20.44
CA SER A 21 -32.17 3.94 -19.67
C SER A 21 -31.29 4.77 -18.76
N ALA A 22 -31.71 4.89 -17.47
CA ALA A 22 -30.84 5.34 -16.43
C ALA A 22 -29.70 4.32 -16.38
N PHE A 23 -28.59 4.58 -17.06
CA PHE A 23 -27.32 3.97 -16.76
C PHE A 23 -27.01 4.40 -15.32
N ALA A 24 -27.35 3.53 -14.38
CA ALA A 24 -26.75 3.58 -13.05
C ALA A 24 -25.25 3.37 -13.29
N GLN A 25 -24.51 4.48 -13.35
CA GLN A 25 -23.08 4.44 -13.22
C GLN A 25 -22.81 3.92 -11.81
N ASN A 26 -22.58 2.61 -11.69
CA ASN A 26 -21.84 2.09 -10.57
C ASN A 26 -20.48 2.80 -10.61
N HIS A 27 -20.37 3.89 -9.87
CA HIS A 27 -19.08 4.39 -9.44
C HIS A 27 -18.51 3.27 -8.55
N GLU A 28 -17.73 2.38 -9.14
CA GLU A 28 -16.77 1.62 -8.36
C GLU A 28 -15.95 2.67 -7.63
N LYS A 29 -16.14 2.72 -6.33
CA LYS A 29 -15.38 3.58 -5.44
C LYS A 29 -13.95 3.12 -5.56
N SER A 30 -13.17 3.80 -6.40
CA SER A 30 -11.72 3.60 -6.48
C SER A 30 -11.22 3.62 -5.05
N ALA A 31 -10.61 2.53 -4.61
CA ALA A 31 -10.05 2.45 -3.26
C ALA A 31 -9.10 3.63 -3.12
N SER A 32 -9.32 4.47 -2.10
CA SER A 32 -8.46 5.62 -1.84
C SER A 32 -7.07 5.10 -1.52
N THR A 33 -6.05 5.61 -2.20
CA THR A 33 -4.64 5.37 -1.89
C THR A 33 -4.11 6.34 -0.81
N GLU A 34 -4.99 7.16 -0.24
CA GLU A 34 -4.63 8.05 0.86
C GLU A 34 -4.34 7.23 2.12
N PRO A 35 -3.25 7.55 2.84
CA PRO A 35 -2.91 6.87 4.08
C PRO A 35 -3.95 7.18 5.17
N VAL A 36 -4.66 6.13 5.61
CA VAL A 36 -5.63 6.23 6.70
C VAL A 36 -5.03 5.57 7.93
N GLY A 37 -4.59 6.41 8.88
CA GLY A 37 -4.00 5.97 10.14
C GLY A 37 -4.94 6.14 11.32
N THR A 38 -4.73 5.34 12.36
CA THR A 38 -5.38 5.45 13.68
C THR A 38 -4.39 6.02 14.67
N ALA A 39 -4.74 7.14 15.33
CA ALA A 39 -3.91 7.73 16.36
C ALA A 39 -3.82 6.83 17.58
N THR A 40 -2.60 6.63 18.08
CA THR A 40 -2.30 5.90 19.32
C THR A 40 -1.53 6.81 20.30
N ALA A 41 -1.33 6.39 21.53
CA ALA A 41 -0.63 7.20 22.53
C ALA A 41 0.83 7.51 22.13
N ASP A 42 1.45 6.65 21.32
CA ASP A 42 2.87 6.69 20.98
C ASP A 42 3.14 6.88 19.47
N GLY A 43 2.09 7.03 18.65
CA GLY A 43 2.26 7.21 17.21
C GLY A 43 0.98 7.11 16.40
N MET A 44 1.16 6.89 15.10
CA MET A 44 0.08 6.67 14.16
C MET A 44 0.17 5.25 13.60
N LEU A 45 -0.89 4.46 13.79
CA LEU A 45 -0.99 3.07 13.32
C LEU A 45 -1.67 3.02 11.96
N TYR A 46 -1.09 2.28 11.02
CA TYR A 46 -1.61 1.96 9.71
C TYR A 46 -1.79 0.44 9.60
N GLY A 47 -2.89 -0.01 9.00
CA GLY A 47 -3.26 -1.41 8.95
C GLY A 47 -3.90 -1.93 10.24
N LYS A 48 -3.63 -3.19 10.61
CA LYS A 48 -4.21 -3.83 11.80
C LYS A 48 -3.37 -3.55 13.04
N ASP A 49 -4.03 -3.60 14.19
CA ASP A 49 -3.36 -3.46 15.49
C ASP A 49 -2.44 -4.65 15.78
N PHE A 50 -1.47 -4.42 16.67
CA PHE A 50 -0.47 -5.41 17.03
C PHE A 50 -1.02 -6.43 18.02
N ASP A 51 -0.48 -7.65 17.97
CA ASP A 51 -0.71 -8.63 19.03
C ASP A 51 -0.10 -8.13 20.33
N PRO A 52 -0.89 -7.89 21.39
CA PRO A 52 -0.40 -7.33 22.65
C PRO A 52 0.55 -8.26 23.41
N GLY A 53 0.60 -9.56 23.03
CA GLY A 53 1.54 -10.52 23.61
C GLY A 53 2.93 -10.49 22.99
N MET A 54 3.15 -9.72 21.92
CA MET A 54 4.43 -9.64 21.23
C MET A 54 5.28 -8.50 21.77
N THR A 55 6.59 -8.77 21.91
CA THR A 55 7.59 -7.74 22.19
C THR A 55 8.34 -7.40 20.90
N ALA A 56 8.49 -6.11 20.61
CA ALA A 56 9.24 -5.67 19.46
C ALA A 56 10.73 -5.98 19.63
N MET A 57 11.33 -6.67 18.67
CA MET A 57 12.80 -6.80 18.57
C MET A 57 13.37 -5.59 17.83
N ASP A 58 14.63 -5.27 18.13
CA ASP A 58 15.33 -4.24 17.37
C ASP A 58 15.70 -4.74 15.98
N TYR A 59 15.74 -3.83 15.00
CA TYR A 59 16.10 -4.15 13.61
C TYR A 59 17.45 -4.87 13.50
N GLY A 60 18.46 -4.43 14.26
CA GLY A 60 19.78 -5.08 14.29
C GLY A 60 19.73 -6.53 14.79
N ASP A 61 18.82 -6.86 15.68
CA ASP A 61 18.64 -8.23 16.19
C ASP A 61 17.91 -9.11 15.17
N LEU A 62 16.93 -8.54 14.45
CA LEU A 62 16.35 -9.23 13.31
C LEU A 62 17.41 -9.63 12.27
N LEU A 63 18.33 -8.73 11.93
CA LEU A 63 19.39 -9.02 10.95
C LEU A 63 20.35 -10.13 11.40
N LYS A 64 20.64 -10.24 12.70
CA LYS A 64 21.48 -11.30 13.28
C LYS A 64 20.78 -12.66 13.29
N SER A 65 19.46 -12.67 13.43
CA SER A 65 18.62 -13.87 13.55
C SER A 65 17.66 -14.05 12.36
N ALA A 66 18.03 -13.54 11.19
CA ALA A 66 17.15 -13.53 10.02
C ALA A 66 16.70 -14.94 9.59
N ASP A 67 17.63 -15.90 9.56
CA ASP A 67 17.30 -17.29 9.18
C ASP A 67 16.37 -17.95 10.20
N GLU A 68 16.52 -17.65 11.50
CA GLU A 68 15.67 -18.18 12.57
C GLU A 68 14.26 -17.58 12.53
N ASN A 69 14.13 -16.34 12.05
CA ASN A 69 12.86 -15.64 11.92
C ASN A 69 12.19 -15.83 10.56
N ASN A 70 12.84 -16.50 9.61
CA ASN A 70 12.27 -16.76 8.30
C ASN A 70 10.93 -17.49 8.40
N GLU A 71 9.93 -17.02 7.63
CA GLU A 71 8.54 -17.50 7.61
C GLU A 71 7.75 -17.28 8.93
N ARG A 72 8.27 -16.46 9.86
CA ARG A 72 7.61 -16.16 11.15
C ARG A 72 6.92 -14.82 11.15
N VAL A 73 5.85 -14.71 11.94
CA VAL A 73 5.26 -13.41 12.28
C VAL A 73 6.10 -12.78 13.37
N ILE A 74 6.56 -11.56 13.12
CA ILE A 74 7.44 -10.79 14.01
C ILE A 74 6.87 -9.42 14.30
N LEU A 75 7.39 -8.81 15.35
CA LEU A 75 7.23 -7.39 15.65
C LEU A 75 8.62 -6.78 15.71
N VAL A 76 8.95 -5.86 14.83
CA VAL A 76 10.30 -5.27 14.72
C VAL A 76 10.24 -3.76 14.75
N LYS A 77 11.16 -3.15 15.51
CA LYS A 77 11.34 -1.70 15.60
C LYS A 77 12.62 -1.28 14.88
N GLY A 78 12.53 -0.19 14.11
CA GLY A 78 13.70 0.39 13.43
C GLY A 78 13.39 1.74 12.80
N THR A 79 14.37 2.29 12.12
CA THR A 79 14.24 3.58 11.42
C THR A 79 13.85 3.35 9.97
N VAL A 80 12.86 4.10 9.50
CA VAL A 80 12.44 4.12 8.11
C VAL A 80 13.52 4.81 7.28
N ALA A 81 14.10 4.09 6.34
CA ALA A 81 15.06 4.66 5.39
C ALA A 81 14.37 5.25 4.17
N GLU A 82 13.32 4.58 3.70
CA GLU A 82 12.65 4.94 2.46
C GLU A 82 11.19 4.47 2.46
N VAL A 83 10.37 5.13 1.62
CA VAL A 83 8.95 4.80 1.38
C VAL A 83 8.67 4.89 -0.11
N CYS A 84 7.81 4.02 -0.62
CA CYS A 84 7.26 4.08 -1.97
C CYS A 84 6.72 5.48 -2.29
N GLN A 85 7.27 6.13 -3.30
CA GLN A 85 6.85 7.47 -3.71
C GLN A 85 5.63 7.44 -4.64
N GLY A 86 5.30 6.28 -5.19
CA GLY A 86 4.05 6.06 -5.93
C GLY A 86 2.83 6.20 -5.01
N MET A 87 2.59 5.22 -4.16
CA MET A 87 1.37 5.14 -3.32
C MET A 87 1.63 4.96 -1.82
N GLY A 88 2.88 4.76 -1.37
CA GLY A 88 3.17 4.42 0.02
C GLY A 88 2.88 2.94 0.35
N CYS A 89 2.94 2.05 -0.62
CA CYS A 89 2.60 0.62 -0.49
C CYS A 89 3.74 -0.24 0.06
N TRP A 90 4.92 0.31 0.24
CA TRP A 90 6.08 -0.32 0.89
C TRP A 90 6.97 0.70 1.58
N MET A 91 7.75 0.25 2.52
CA MET A 91 8.83 1.00 3.16
C MET A 91 10.06 0.11 3.36
N VAL A 92 11.21 0.73 3.57
CA VAL A 92 12.49 0.05 3.83
C VAL A 92 13.05 0.50 5.16
N MET A 93 13.52 -0.48 5.96
CA MET A 93 14.47 -0.25 7.04
C MET A 93 15.88 -0.67 6.62
N THR A 94 16.91 0.03 7.05
CA THR A 94 18.31 -0.31 6.77
C THR A 94 19.24 0.10 7.92
N ASP A 95 20.34 -0.62 8.07
CA ASP A 95 21.50 -0.24 8.88
C ASP A 95 22.66 0.31 8.03
N GLY A 96 22.41 0.54 6.73
CA GLY A 96 23.40 0.95 5.75
C GLY A 96 24.10 -0.21 5.03
N SER A 97 24.01 -1.44 5.55
CA SER A 97 24.62 -2.64 4.94
C SER A 97 23.57 -3.62 4.42
N LYS A 98 22.49 -3.79 5.16
CA LYS A 98 21.38 -4.69 4.81
C LYS A 98 20.06 -3.94 4.90
N SER A 99 19.13 -4.31 4.06
CA SER A 99 17.80 -3.71 4.00
C SER A 99 16.71 -4.76 4.15
N VAL A 100 15.63 -4.39 4.82
CA VAL A 100 14.40 -5.17 4.90
C VAL A 100 13.27 -4.30 4.37
N ARG A 101 12.55 -4.78 3.37
CA ARG A 101 11.36 -4.12 2.84
C ARG A 101 10.12 -4.62 3.55
N ALA A 102 9.27 -3.72 4.00
CA ALA A 102 7.93 -4.03 4.45
C ALA A 102 6.93 -3.64 3.38
N THR A 103 6.17 -4.61 2.88
CA THR A 103 5.11 -4.40 1.87
C THR A 103 3.75 -4.45 2.53
N THR A 104 2.85 -3.54 2.15
CA THR A 104 1.49 -3.49 2.68
C THR A 104 0.51 -4.32 1.85
N SER A 105 0.98 -4.92 0.76
CA SER A 105 0.15 -5.66 -0.22
C SER A 105 -1.08 -4.87 -0.69
N HIS A 106 -0.99 -3.55 -0.71
CA HIS A 106 -2.08 -2.59 -1.01
C HIS A 106 -3.29 -2.67 -0.06
N GLU A 107 -3.17 -3.35 1.09
CA GLU A 107 -4.24 -3.39 2.11
C GLU A 107 -4.37 -2.06 2.86
N PHE A 108 -3.27 -1.32 2.96
CA PHE A 108 -3.21 0.04 3.50
C PHE A 108 -2.01 0.79 2.89
N PHE A 109 -1.97 2.11 3.08
CA PHE A 109 -0.91 2.96 2.53
C PHE A 109 -0.26 3.78 3.64
N LEU A 110 1.01 4.16 3.42
CA LEU A 110 1.83 4.94 4.34
C LEU A 110 2.03 6.36 3.83
N PRO A 111 2.18 7.36 4.71
CA PRO A 111 2.64 8.69 4.30
C PRO A 111 4.03 8.60 3.66
N LYS A 112 4.25 9.39 2.61
CA LYS A 112 5.49 9.33 1.82
C LYS A 112 6.66 10.09 2.45
N ASP A 113 6.41 10.84 3.51
CA ASP A 113 7.35 11.73 4.19
C ASP A 113 7.87 11.21 5.54
N ILE A 114 7.71 9.89 5.80
CA ILE A 114 8.11 9.26 7.06
C ILE A 114 9.55 8.76 7.09
N ALA A 115 10.34 8.97 6.03
CA ALA A 115 11.76 8.65 6.06
C ALA A 115 12.48 9.37 7.21
N GLY A 116 13.31 8.66 7.95
CA GLY A 116 13.97 9.13 9.18
C GLY A 116 13.15 8.94 10.47
N ARG A 117 11.86 8.56 10.37
CA ARG A 117 11.02 8.28 11.54
C ARG A 117 11.32 6.87 12.09
N GLU A 118 11.15 6.69 13.38
CA GLU A 118 11.08 5.34 13.96
C GLU A 118 9.72 4.70 13.65
N ALA A 119 9.74 3.42 13.33
CA ALA A 119 8.54 2.63 13.09
C ALA A 119 8.62 1.27 13.80
N VAL A 120 7.44 0.73 14.09
CA VAL A 120 7.26 -0.65 14.55
C VAL A 120 6.42 -1.36 13.49
N ILE A 121 6.93 -2.47 12.96
CA ILE A 121 6.29 -3.28 11.92
C ILE A 121 5.84 -4.60 12.54
N TYR A 122 4.58 -4.93 12.37
CA TYR A 122 3.97 -6.22 12.65
C TYR A 122 3.68 -6.93 11.34
N GLY A 123 4.24 -8.12 11.14
CA GLY A 123 4.04 -8.84 9.87
C GLY A 123 4.85 -10.13 9.78
N LYS A 124 4.67 -10.83 8.66
CA LYS A 124 5.38 -12.07 8.38
C LYS A 124 6.71 -11.75 7.68
N PHE A 125 7.81 -12.05 8.36
CA PHE A 125 9.15 -11.92 7.79
C PHE A 125 9.48 -13.11 6.89
N LYS A 126 10.14 -12.85 5.76
CA LYS A 126 10.60 -13.86 4.83
C LYS A 126 11.92 -13.45 4.14
N ILE A 127 12.74 -14.43 3.84
CA ILE A 127 13.88 -14.31 2.94
C ILE A 127 13.44 -14.92 1.61
N THR A 128 13.35 -14.12 0.57
CA THR A 128 12.78 -14.53 -0.72
C THR A 128 13.61 -14.03 -1.89
N GLU A 129 13.24 -14.45 -3.09
CA GLU A 129 13.79 -13.95 -4.33
C GLU A 129 12.69 -13.22 -5.09
N ILE A 130 12.97 -11.99 -5.52
CA ILE A 130 12.10 -11.20 -6.39
C ILE A 130 12.65 -11.20 -7.81
N SER A 131 11.78 -11.09 -8.81
CA SER A 131 12.17 -11.00 -10.20
C SER A 131 12.94 -9.70 -10.48
N GLU A 132 13.70 -9.68 -11.59
CA GLU A 132 14.34 -8.46 -12.08
C GLU A 132 13.32 -7.34 -12.34
N ASP A 133 12.17 -7.70 -12.88
CA ASP A 133 11.08 -6.75 -13.17
C ASP A 133 10.53 -6.13 -11.89
N ASP A 134 10.29 -6.93 -10.84
CA ASP A 134 9.87 -6.42 -9.54
C ASP A 134 10.95 -5.54 -8.90
N ALA A 135 12.22 -5.94 -9.01
CA ALA A 135 13.33 -5.15 -8.48
C ALA A 135 13.44 -3.78 -9.19
N ARG A 136 13.25 -3.75 -10.50
CA ARG A 136 13.22 -2.50 -11.29
C ARG A 136 12.00 -1.65 -10.93
N HIS A 137 10.83 -2.26 -10.78
CA HIS A 137 9.62 -1.56 -10.36
C HIS A 137 9.80 -0.88 -8.99
N TYR A 138 10.35 -1.56 -8.01
CA TYR A 138 10.67 -0.97 -6.70
C TYR A 138 11.70 0.17 -6.83
N ASN A 139 12.69 0.02 -7.71
CA ASN A 139 13.67 1.06 -7.98
C ASN A 139 13.02 2.33 -8.57
N GLU A 140 12.07 2.17 -9.49
CA GLU A 140 11.34 3.30 -10.11
C GLU A 140 10.47 4.06 -9.10
N GLU A 141 9.94 3.38 -8.09
CA GLU A 141 9.15 3.98 -7.01
C GLU A 141 10.02 4.54 -5.86
N SER A 142 11.34 4.32 -5.92
CA SER A 142 12.30 4.81 -4.94
C SER A 142 12.46 6.33 -5.02
N LYS A 143 12.75 6.96 -3.89
CA LYS A 143 13.15 8.38 -3.84
C LYS A 143 14.54 8.60 -4.42
N ASN A 144 15.42 7.57 -4.37
CA ASN A 144 16.81 7.62 -4.82
C ASN A 144 17.09 6.45 -5.78
N PRO A 145 16.45 6.43 -6.96
CA PRO A 145 16.62 5.32 -7.90
C PRO A 145 18.06 5.23 -8.41
N VAL A 146 18.54 4.00 -8.58
CA VAL A 146 19.77 3.69 -9.31
C VAL A 146 19.46 3.44 -10.79
N SER A 147 20.51 3.31 -11.64
CA SER A 147 20.27 2.93 -13.03
C SER A 147 19.63 1.54 -13.13
N ASN A 148 18.53 1.40 -13.87
CA ASN A 148 17.88 0.12 -14.09
C ASN A 148 18.79 -0.91 -14.77
N GLU A 149 19.80 -0.47 -15.55
CA GLU A 149 20.79 -1.35 -16.17
C GLU A 149 21.69 -2.05 -15.13
N SER A 150 21.82 -1.49 -13.92
CA SER A 150 22.56 -2.13 -12.83
C SER A 150 21.78 -3.23 -12.12
N ILE A 151 20.46 -3.34 -12.35
CA ILE A 151 19.60 -4.37 -11.79
C ILE A 151 19.51 -5.51 -12.81
N VAL A 152 20.22 -6.60 -12.54
CA VAL A 152 20.35 -7.74 -13.44
C VAL A 152 20.00 -9.04 -12.71
N GLY A 153 19.04 -9.77 -13.27
CA GLY A 153 18.57 -11.06 -12.74
C GLY A 153 17.77 -10.96 -11.44
N PRO A 154 17.30 -12.10 -10.94
CA PRO A 154 16.56 -12.16 -9.67
C PRO A 154 17.40 -11.69 -8.49
N GLN A 155 16.76 -11.01 -7.53
CA GLN A 155 17.41 -10.46 -6.34
C GLN A 155 16.93 -11.17 -5.07
N LYS A 156 17.89 -11.68 -4.25
CA LYS A 156 17.57 -12.21 -2.93
C LYS A 156 17.35 -11.03 -1.97
N VAL A 157 16.18 -10.97 -1.36
CA VAL A 157 15.75 -9.87 -0.50
C VAL A 157 15.19 -10.40 0.82
N MET A 158 15.20 -9.53 1.84
CA MET A 158 14.46 -9.71 3.08
C MET A 158 13.21 -8.84 3.05
N GLU A 159 12.05 -9.45 3.27
CA GLU A 159 10.77 -8.78 3.24
C GLU A 159 9.93 -9.07 4.49
N ILE A 160 9.03 -8.15 4.78
CA ILE A 160 7.95 -8.32 5.75
C ILE A 160 6.63 -8.07 5.03
N ASP A 161 5.77 -9.09 4.96
CA ASP A 161 4.38 -8.88 4.58
C ASP A 161 3.68 -8.22 5.77
N ALA A 162 3.57 -6.90 5.73
CA ALA A 162 3.11 -6.11 6.86
C ALA A 162 1.60 -6.26 7.08
N ILE A 163 1.25 -6.60 8.31
CA ILE A 163 -0.13 -6.65 8.81
C ILE A 163 -0.54 -5.30 9.40
N GLY A 164 0.42 -4.64 10.06
CA GLY A 164 0.28 -3.30 10.60
C GLY A 164 1.63 -2.63 10.81
N ILE A 165 1.65 -1.31 10.67
CA ILE A 165 2.85 -0.47 10.84
C ILE A 165 2.47 0.72 11.70
N LYS A 166 3.21 0.94 12.80
CA LYS A 166 3.08 2.12 13.64
C LYS A 166 4.27 3.05 13.42
N ILE A 167 4.01 4.28 13.00
CA ILE A 167 5.00 5.34 12.92
C ILE A 167 5.02 6.07 14.27
N LEU A 168 6.15 6.02 14.97
CA LEU A 168 6.25 6.55 16.32
C LEU A 168 6.31 8.09 16.31
N ASN A 169 5.75 8.69 17.37
CA ASN A 169 5.85 10.13 17.59
C ASN A 169 7.30 10.54 17.84
N THR A 170 7.69 11.66 17.26
CA THR A 170 8.93 12.35 17.63
C THR A 170 8.69 13.30 18.81
N SER A 171 9.76 13.81 19.40
CA SER A 171 9.65 14.87 20.42
C SER A 171 8.95 16.12 19.89
N SER A 172 9.00 16.37 18.58
CA SER A 172 8.35 17.50 17.92
C SER A 172 6.84 17.35 17.76
N ASP A 173 6.32 16.11 17.75
CA ASP A 173 4.89 15.81 17.60
C ASP A 173 4.10 15.96 18.92
N LYS A 174 4.79 16.24 20.04
CA LYS A 174 4.21 16.31 21.39
C LYS A 174 3.88 17.72 21.88
N ASN A 175 3.94 18.73 20.99
CA ASN A 175 3.62 20.14 21.30
C ASN A 175 2.24 20.55 20.77
#